data_3fcf493158383983b133ed5397984455
#
_entry.id   3fcf493158383983b133ed5397984455
#
_cell.length_a   1.000
_cell.length_b   1.000
_cell.length_c   1.000
_cell.angle_alpha   90.00
_cell.angle_beta   90.00
_cell.angle_gamma   90.00
#
_symmetry.space_group_name_H-M   'P 1'
#
loop_
_entity.id
_entity.type
_entity.pdbx_description
1 polymer ?
#
loop_
_entity_poly.entity_id
_entity_poly.type
_entity_poly.pdbx_seq_one_letter_code
_entity_poly.pdbx_strand_id
1 'polypeptide(L)'
;MKLNTPVDLKYSTRYYQFIRQYAIRDVYDALVELITNCDDSYHRLYINKKRNEDGGDILIEILEQRKGNPSLVIVRDKAEGMTLQEMVEKFGEVGTRSSKSGDRGFMGRGAKDCTALGKMTIESIKDDKYYKCVLTTKPQLIPLIDKANTSQDIRLTLGIPKGNGTVVTLEINPEHKIPHIETVVRDLPWHYALRDILSEDKPMKVLVKNLNNPKMKPEKIVYRQPESELVCDENFNVPLYQDAVAKLRIWKAPESFVDPTDKSFRRSGLIIKGRRAIHECSLLYPSFEKDPYALKYFGQLECDYIDKLLDEFDERLKKEIPHPPDNPSLLIDPNRRLGLIREHLFTKELFTDVLHFFIGA
;
A
#
# COMPACT_ATOMS: atom_id res chain seq x y z
N MET A 1 17.67 40.19 -12.51
CA MET A 1 17.30 38.89 -13.06
C MET A 1 17.73 38.86 -14.52
N LYS A 2 18.56 37.89 -14.95
CA LYS A 2 18.94 37.79 -16.38
C LYS A 2 17.78 37.21 -17.14
N LEU A 3 17.38 37.87 -18.25
CA LEU A 3 16.36 37.32 -19.16
C LEU A 3 16.84 36.00 -19.77
N ASN A 4 15.93 35.07 -19.99
CA ASN A 4 16.19 33.71 -20.53
C ASN A 4 17.02 32.79 -19.61
N THR A 5 17.13 33.08 -18.30
CA THR A 5 17.71 32.15 -17.33
C THR A 5 16.56 31.41 -16.66
N PRO A 6 16.53 30.06 -16.71
CA PRO A 6 15.51 29.26 -16.01
C PRO A 6 15.53 29.56 -14.50
N VAL A 7 14.38 29.57 -13.88
CA VAL A 7 14.23 29.69 -12.44
C VAL A 7 13.40 28.51 -11.94
N ASP A 8 13.94 27.71 -11.03
CA ASP A 8 13.26 26.58 -10.46
C ASP A 8 12.05 27.03 -9.65
N LEU A 9 10.92 26.35 -9.85
CA LEU A 9 9.72 26.56 -9.07
C LEU A 9 9.89 25.98 -7.66
N LYS A 10 9.61 26.80 -6.67
CA LYS A 10 9.63 26.38 -5.25
C LYS A 10 8.22 26.03 -4.79
N TYR A 11 8.05 24.83 -4.25
CA TYR A 11 6.78 24.40 -3.67
C TYR A 11 6.66 24.88 -2.21
N SER A 12 5.49 25.44 -1.86
CA SER A 12 5.20 25.86 -0.50
C SER A 12 4.87 24.67 0.42
N THR A 13 5.01 24.87 1.74
CA THR A 13 4.57 23.88 2.74
C THR A 13 3.08 23.52 2.56
N ARG A 14 2.24 24.49 2.16
CA ARG A 14 0.81 24.26 1.87
C ARG A 14 0.60 23.28 0.71
N TYR A 15 1.41 23.36 -0.34
CA TYR A 15 1.34 22.43 -1.47
C TYR A 15 1.66 21.00 -1.03
N TYR A 16 2.70 20.82 -0.20
CA TYR A 16 3.04 19.51 0.35
C TYR A 16 1.93 18.94 1.25
N GLN A 17 1.32 19.77 2.09
CA GLN A 17 0.17 19.35 2.91
C GLN A 17 -1.00 18.91 2.05
N PHE A 18 -1.32 19.67 1.01
CA PHE A 18 -2.38 19.36 0.07
C PHE A 18 -2.16 17.99 -0.61
N ILE A 19 -0.98 17.74 -1.17
CA ILE A 19 -0.64 16.47 -1.82
C ILE A 19 -0.77 15.28 -0.84
N ARG A 20 -0.29 15.43 0.39
CA ARG A 20 -0.35 14.37 1.41
C ARG A 20 -1.79 14.05 1.81
N GLN A 21 -2.62 15.05 2.04
CA GLN A 21 -4.04 14.86 2.39
C GLN A 21 -4.84 14.19 1.27
N TYR A 22 -4.42 14.35 0.03
CA TYR A 22 -5.03 13.61 -1.08
C TYR A 22 -4.66 12.12 -1.07
N ALA A 23 -3.45 11.78 -0.65
CA ALA A 23 -2.97 10.40 -0.62
C ALA A 23 -3.43 9.66 0.64
N ILE A 24 -3.40 10.32 1.80
CA ILE A 24 -3.78 9.74 3.10
C ILE A 24 -4.93 10.56 3.68
N ARG A 25 -6.13 10.03 3.58
CA ARG A 25 -7.39 10.66 4.03
C ARG A 25 -7.69 10.35 5.49
N ASP A 26 -7.33 9.14 5.92
CA ASP A 26 -7.65 8.62 7.23
C ASP A 26 -6.62 7.58 7.72
N VAL A 27 -6.90 7.00 8.87
CA VAL A 27 -6.04 6.00 9.51
C VAL A 27 -5.96 4.70 8.70
N TYR A 28 -6.99 4.33 7.95
CA TYR A 28 -6.96 3.13 7.13
C TYR A 28 -5.95 3.26 5.98
N ASP A 29 -5.94 4.40 5.30
CA ASP A 29 -4.95 4.68 4.25
C ASP A 29 -3.52 4.56 4.82
N ALA A 30 -3.28 5.10 6.03
CA ALA A 30 -1.99 4.99 6.70
C ALA A 30 -1.65 3.54 7.09
N LEU A 31 -2.61 2.77 7.62
CA LEU A 31 -2.41 1.36 7.95
C LEU A 31 -2.07 0.54 6.72
N VAL A 32 -2.75 0.77 5.59
CA VAL A 32 -2.44 0.12 4.31
C VAL A 32 -1.00 0.34 3.91
N GLU A 33 -0.54 1.59 3.94
CA GLU A 33 0.84 1.92 3.58
C GLU A 33 1.87 1.29 4.51
N LEU A 34 1.62 1.30 5.81
CA LEU A 34 2.56 0.75 6.79
C LEU A 34 2.59 -0.78 6.75
N ILE A 35 1.45 -1.46 6.62
CA ILE A 35 1.36 -2.91 6.46
C ILE A 35 2.05 -3.35 5.16
N THR A 36 1.80 -2.65 4.05
CA THR A 36 2.41 -2.94 2.75
C THR A 36 3.94 -2.83 2.82
N ASN A 37 4.46 -1.79 3.49
CA ASN A 37 5.91 -1.65 3.68
C ASN A 37 6.53 -2.78 4.51
N CYS A 38 5.81 -3.29 5.52
CA CYS A 38 6.26 -4.44 6.29
C CYS A 38 6.27 -5.72 5.42
N ASP A 39 5.21 -5.95 4.63
CA ASP A 39 5.13 -7.08 3.69
C ASP A 39 6.27 -7.05 2.67
N ASP A 40 6.56 -5.88 2.09
CA ASP A 40 7.69 -5.72 1.17
C ASP A 40 9.04 -6.01 1.85
N SER A 41 9.22 -5.61 3.11
CA SER A 41 10.44 -5.90 3.87
C SER A 41 10.62 -7.41 4.12
N TYR A 42 9.55 -8.12 4.46
CA TYR A 42 9.59 -9.58 4.59
C TYR A 42 9.85 -10.29 3.25
N HIS A 43 9.23 -9.81 2.18
CA HIS A 43 9.43 -10.34 0.84
C HIS A 43 10.90 -10.22 0.38
N ARG A 44 11.53 -9.07 0.62
CA ARG A 44 12.96 -8.90 0.31
C ARG A 44 13.86 -9.85 1.11
N LEU A 45 13.53 -10.13 2.38
CA LEU A 45 14.24 -11.16 3.15
C LEU A 45 14.09 -12.56 2.53
N TYR A 46 12.90 -12.88 2.04
CA TYR A 46 12.64 -14.14 1.35
C TYR A 46 13.44 -14.25 0.04
N ILE A 47 13.36 -13.25 -0.83
CA ILE A 47 14.11 -13.21 -2.10
C ILE A 47 15.62 -13.32 -1.86
N ASN A 48 16.14 -12.61 -0.85
CA ASN A 48 17.56 -12.67 -0.49
C ASN A 48 17.95 -13.98 0.22
N LYS A 49 17.05 -14.97 0.29
CA LYS A 49 17.25 -16.29 0.93
C LYS A 49 17.65 -16.21 2.41
N LYS A 50 17.30 -15.12 3.07
CA LYS A 50 17.47 -14.96 4.54
C LYS A 50 16.32 -15.58 5.32
N ARG A 51 15.26 -16.05 4.63
CA ARG A 51 14.10 -16.73 5.19
C ARG A 51 13.64 -17.84 4.23
N ASN A 52 13.04 -18.88 4.80
CA ASN A 52 12.51 -20.00 4.03
C ASN A 52 11.08 -19.75 3.52
N GLU A 53 10.39 -18.77 4.11
CA GLU A 53 8.98 -18.45 3.81
C GLU A 53 8.82 -16.96 3.52
N ASP A 54 8.00 -16.65 2.51
CA ASP A 54 7.60 -15.28 2.19
C ASP A 54 6.46 -14.83 3.13
N GLY A 55 6.81 -14.45 4.34
CA GLY A 55 5.84 -14.00 5.33
C GLY A 55 6.47 -13.61 6.65
N GLY A 56 5.66 -13.25 7.61
CA GLY A 56 6.09 -12.86 8.94
C GLY A 56 4.96 -12.30 9.81
N ASP A 57 5.32 -11.78 10.97
CA ASP A 57 4.38 -11.19 11.91
C ASP A 57 4.46 -9.67 11.85
N ILE A 58 3.34 -9.02 11.55
CA ILE A 58 3.13 -7.58 11.64
C ILE A 58 2.24 -7.31 12.84
N LEU A 59 2.69 -6.49 13.79
CA LEU A 59 1.89 -6.10 14.94
C LEU A 59 1.49 -4.63 14.83
N ILE A 60 0.18 -4.39 14.85
CA ILE A 60 -0.43 -3.06 14.91
C ILE A 60 -0.88 -2.83 16.35
N GLU A 61 -0.45 -1.74 16.97
CA GLU A 61 -0.90 -1.35 18.29
C GLU A 61 -1.58 0.03 18.20
N ILE A 62 -2.76 0.14 18.78
CA ILE A 62 -3.57 1.38 18.73
C ILE A 62 -3.83 1.85 20.16
N LEU A 63 -3.48 3.13 20.42
CA LEU A 63 -3.84 3.87 21.63
C LEU A 63 -4.77 5.01 21.25
N GLU A 64 -6.06 4.86 21.50
CA GLU A 64 -7.01 5.94 21.35
C GLU A 64 -6.89 6.90 22.54
N GLN A 65 -6.62 8.18 22.29
CA GLN A 65 -6.58 9.20 23.31
C GLN A 65 -7.73 10.22 23.11
N ARG A 66 -8.17 10.80 24.19
CA ARG A 66 -9.26 11.80 24.24
C ARG A 66 -8.74 13.14 24.72
N LYS A 67 -9.62 14.16 24.71
CA LYS A 67 -9.35 15.50 25.26
C LYS A 67 -8.18 16.22 24.61
N GLY A 68 -8.05 16.13 23.31
CA GLY A 68 -7.04 16.86 22.54
C GLY A 68 -5.62 16.29 22.61
N ASN A 69 -5.43 15.13 23.20
CA ASN A 69 -4.15 14.42 23.14
C ASN A 69 -4.03 13.65 21.82
N PRO A 70 -2.82 13.58 21.22
CA PRO A 70 -2.60 12.78 20.01
C PRO A 70 -2.75 11.30 20.34
N SER A 71 -3.49 10.59 19.51
CA SER A 71 -3.58 9.14 19.56
C SER A 71 -2.39 8.49 18.87
N LEU A 72 -2.13 7.21 19.15
CA LEU A 72 -0.98 6.50 18.57
C LEU A 72 -1.43 5.31 17.73
N VAL A 73 -0.82 5.19 16.56
CA VAL A 73 -0.79 3.97 15.77
C VAL A 73 0.66 3.52 15.65
N ILE A 74 0.95 2.32 16.12
CA ILE A 74 2.30 1.76 16.10
C ILE A 74 2.25 0.51 15.24
N VAL A 75 3.08 0.45 14.20
CA VAL A 75 3.21 -0.72 13.33
C VAL A 75 4.64 -1.24 13.44
N ARG A 76 4.76 -2.55 13.66
CA ARG A 76 6.02 -3.21 13.99
C ARG A 76 6.21 -4.46 13.14
N ASP A 77 7.39 -4.60 12.57
CA ASP A 77 7.86 -5.81 11.90
C ASP A 77 9.16 -6.34 12.52
N LYS A 78 9.50 -7.57 12.17
CA LYS A 78 10.79 -8.22 12.51
C LYS A 78 11.48 -8.65 11.22
N ALA A 79 11.53 -7.73 10.25
CA ALA A 79 12.05 -7.97 8.91
C ALA A 79 13.50 -7.47 8.76
N GLU A 80 13.82 -6.77 7.65
CA GLU A 80 15.19 -6.38 7.33
C GLU A 80 15.79 -5.35 8.30
N GLY A 81 14.96 -4.48 8.88
CA GLY A 81 15.43 -3.26 9.51
C GLY A 81 16.02 -2.26 8.51
N MET A 82 16.33 -1.05 8.99
CA MET A 82 16.90 0.02 8.18
C MET A 82 18.02 0.73 8.93
N THR A 83 19.09 1.08 8.23
CA THR A 83 20.10 2.05 8.68
C THR A 83 19.54 3.47 8.56
N LEU A 84 20.18 4.46 9.20
CA LEU A 84 19.80 5.86 9.03
C LEU A 84 19.93 6.33 7.59
N GLN A 85 20.95 5.90 6.88
CA GLN A 85 21.13 6.21 5.47
C GLN A 85 19.97 5.67 4.62
N GLU A 86 19.58 4.40 4.81
CA GLU A 86 18.42 3.82 4.12
C GLU A 86 17.11 4.54 4.47
N MET A 87 16.96 5.02 5.73
CA MET A 87 15.81 5.86 6.11
C MET A 87 15.82 7.19 5.36
N VAL A 88 16.98 7.85 5.25
CA VAL A 88 17.10 9.12 4.50
C VAL A 88 16.81 8.91 3.02
N GLU A 89 17.36 7.87 2.40
CA GLU A 89 17.11 7.53 1.00
C GLU A 89 15.62 7.22 0.75
N LYS A 90 14.99 6.44 1.65
CA LYS A 90 13.60 6.04 1.51
C LYS A 90 12.60 7.16 1.82
N PHE A 91 12.88 8.01 2.80
CA PHE A 91 11.94 9.01 3.30
C PHE A 91 12.37 10.46 3.03
N GLY A 92 13.61 10.72 2.61
CA GLY A 92 14.14 12.07 2.37
C GLY A 92 13.66 12.69 1.06
N GLU A 93 13.43 11.89 0.02
CA GLU A 93 12.97 12.38 -1.28
C GLU A 93 11.51 12.03 -1.52
N VAL A 94 10.71 12.99 -1.97
CA VAL A 94 9.29 12.80 -2.27
C VAL A 94 9.09 12.57 -3.76
N GLY A 95 8.39 11.50 -4.12
CA GLY A 95 8.10 11.17 -5.52
C GLY A 95 9.17 10.33 -6.21
N THR A 96 10.33 10.11 -5.59
CA THR A 96 11.34 9.20 -6.12
C THR A 96 11.01 7.78 -5.71
N ARG A 97 10.85 6.91 -6.69
CA ARG A 97 10.63 5.48 -6.45
C ARG A 97 11.92 4.85 -5.94
N SER A 98 11.97 4.60 -4.65
CA SER A 98 13.05 3.84 -3.98
C SER A 98 12.74 2.34 -3.89
N SER A 99 11.53 1.93 -4.32
CA SER A 99 11.11 0.53 -4.32
C SER A 99 11.93 -0.27 -5.35
N LYS A 100 12.36 -1.46 -4.93
CA LYS A 100 13.01 -2.43 -5.84
C LYS A 100 11.93 -3.10 -6.69
N SER A 101 12.33 -3.63 -7.85
CA SER A 101 11.42 -4.45 -8.66
C SER A 101 10.81 -5.57 -7.81
N GLY A 102 9.47 -5.64 -7.76
CA GLY A 102 8.72 -6.60 -6.95
C GLY A 102 8.15 -6.09 -5.63
N ASP A 103 8.49 -4.87 -5.19
CA ASP A 103 7.80 -4.23 -4.07
C ASP A 103 6.37 -3.81 -4.48
N ARG A 104 5.42 -3.85 -3.53
CA ARG A 104 4.04 -3.34 -3.74
C ARG A 104 3.98 -1.82 -3.82
N GLY A 105 4.91 -1.15 -3.16
CA GLY A 105 5.00 0.31 -3.12
C GLY A 105 5.45 0.88 -4.45
N PHE A 106 4.53 1.49 -5.22
CA PHE A 106 4.81 2.03 -6.55
C PHE A 106 5.21 3.51 -6.54
N MET A 107 4.53 4.34 -5.76
CA MET A 107 4.65 5.81 -5.88
C MET A 107 5.82 6.43 -5.11
N GLY A 108 6.57 5.69 -4.32
CA GLY A 108 7.66 6.23 -3.47
C GLY A 108 7.21 7.29 -2.46
N ARG A 109 5.90 7.37 -2.17
CA ARG A 109 5.28 8.41 -1.34
C ARG A 109 4.61 7.86 -0.08
N GLY A 110 4.07 6.64 -0.12
CA GLY A 110 3.10 6.12 0.83
C GLY A 110 3.36 6.42 2.30
N ALA A 111 4.46 5.89 2.87
CA ALA A 111 4.74 6.12 4.29
C ALA A 111 5.02 7.59 4.63
N LYS A 112 5.61 8.39 3.72
CA LYS A 112 5.86 9.82 3.92
C LYS A 112 4.56 10.60 4.03
N ASP A 113 3.56 10.22 3.21
CA ASP A 113 2.27 10.87 3.17
C ASP A 113 1.44 10.59 4.45
N CYS A 114 1.75 9.53 5.23
CA CYS A 114 1.14 9.28 6.55
C CYS A 114 1.32 10.48 7.51
N THR A 115 2.33 11.32 7.28
CA THR A 115 2.50 12.57 8.04
C THR A 115 1.42 13.62 7.78
N ALA A 116 0.47 13.37 6.86
CA ALA A 116 -0.76 14.14 6.76
C ALA A 116 -1.60 14.04 8.05
N LEU A 117 -1.54 12.90 8.73
CA LEU A 117 -2.30 12.65 9.96
C LEU A 117 -1.56 13.13 11.22
N GLY A 118 -0.23 13.29 11.16
CA GLY A 118 0.55 13.69 12.32
C GLY A 118 2.04 13.44 12.19
N LYS A 119 2.75 13.42 13.31
CA LYS A 119 4.19 13.18 13.38
C LYS A 119 4.47 11.68 13.33
N MET A 120 5.47 11.28 12.55
CA MET A 120 5.88 9.88 12.43
C MET A 120 7.30 9.67 12.94
N THR A 121 7.47 8.77 13.90
CA THR A 121 8.77 8.33 14.40
C THR A 121 9.08 6.96 13.81
N ILE A 122 10.29 6.77 13.28
CA ILE A 122 10.79 5.52 12.75
C ILE A 122 11.98 5.09 13.58
N GLU A 123 11.88 3.90 14.18
CA GLU A 123 12.89 3.27 14.98
C GLU A 123 13.24 1.91 14.37
N SER A 124 14.50 1.59 14.24
CA SER A 124 14.92 0.35 13.60
C SER A 124 16.13 -0.26 14.26
N ILE A 125 16.16 -1.58 14.26
CA ILE A 125 17.35 -2.36 14.61
C ILE A 125 17.81 -3.06 13.34
N LYS A 126 19.08 -2.86 12.97
CA LYS A 126 19.74 -3.53 11.86
C LYS A 126 21.16 -3.89 12.25
N ASP A 127 21.52 -5.17 12.12
CA ASP A 127 22.84 -5.71 12.43
C ASP A 127 23.35 -5.28 13.83
N ASP A 128 22.48 -5.48 14.84
CA ASP A 128 22.68 -5.12 16.25
C ASP A 128 22.96 -3.62 16.51
N LYS A 129 22.61 -2.75 15.58
CA LYS A 129 22.65 -1.30 15.75
C LYS A 129 21.24 -0.71 15.74
N TYR A 130 21.06 0.34 16.53
CA TYR A 130 19.81 1.08 16.66
C TYR A 130 19.87 2.41 15.92
N TYR A 131 18.81 2.70 15.20
CA TYR A 131 18.64 3.88 14.38
C TYR A 131 17.28 4.53 14.64
N LYS A 132 17.24 5.87 14.58
CA LYS A 132 16.00 6.60 14.81
C LYS A 132 15.95 7.88 13.99
N CYS A 133 14.79 8.14 13.36
CA CYS A 133 14.49 9.43 12.75
C CYS A 133 13.01 9.81 12.98
N VAL A 134 12.70 11.07 12.72
CA VAL A 134 11.34 11.62 12.81
C VAL A 134 11.01 12.33 11.52
N LEU A 135 9.82 12.03 10.97
CA LEU A 135 9.20 12.83 9.93
C LEU A 135 8.14 13.72 10.57
N THR A 136 8.23 15.01 10.30
CA THR A 136 7.32 16.01 10.85
C THR A 136 6.15 16.26 9.89
N THR A 137 5.11 16.90 10.37
CA THR A 137 4.00 17.41 9.54
C THR A 137 4.46 18.45 8.51
N LYS A 138 5.58 19.14 8.78
CA LYS A 138 6.34 19.86 7.75
C LYS A 138 7.14 18.83 6.94
N PRO A 139 7.49 19.08 5.67
CA PRO A 139 8.25 18.12 4.86
C PRO A 139 9.73 18.05 5.31
N GLN A 140 9.95 17.56 6.51
CA GLN A 140 11.28 17.48 7.14
C GLN A 140 11.49 16.10 7.75
N LEU A 141 12.61 15.50 7.43
CA LEU A 141 13.16 14.33 8.12
C LEU A 141 14.24 14.80 9.07
N ILE A 142 14.14 14.42 10.33
CA ILE A 142 15.08 14.76 11.39
C ILE A 142 15.77 13.48 11.87
N PRO A 143 17.04 13.24 11.51
CA PRO A 143 17.82 12.17 12.08
C PRO A 143 18.02 12.40 13.60
N LEU A 144 17.82 11.37 14.40
CA LEU A 144 17.98 11.47 15.86
C LEU A 144 19.08 10.55 16.39
N ILE A 145 19.17 9.31 15.86
CA ILE A 145 20.17 8.31 16.31
C ILE A 145 20.73 7.59 15.10
N ASP A 146 22.07 7.49 15.04
CA ASP A 146 22.80 6.73 14.04
C ASP A 146 23.77 5.76 14.72
N LYS A 147 23.64 4.47 14.42
CA LYS A 147 24.54 3.39 14.84
C LYS A 147 24.73 3.26 16.36
N ALA A 148 23.74 3.62 17.17
CA ALA A 148 23.82 3.35 18.61
C ALA A 148 23.87 1.83 18.88
N ASN A 149 24.58 1.41 19.92
CA ASN A 149 24.57 0.01 20.33
C ASN A 149 23.18 -0.36 20.83
N THR A 150 22.67 -1.49 20.37
CA THR A 150 21.36 -1.99 20.80
C THR A 150 21.47 -2.62 22.17
N SER A 151 20.80 -2.02 23.19
CA SER A 151 20.66 -2.62 24.52
C SER A 151 19.46 -3.57 24.58
N GLN A 152 19.42 -4.42 25.62
CA GLN A 152 18.27 -5.28 25.88
C GLN A 152 17.00 -4.46 26.13
N ASP A 153 17.12 -3.31 26.79
CA ASP A 153 15.97 -2.41 27.05
C ASP A 153 15.41 -1.82 25.77
N ILE A 154 16.27 -1.40 24.82
CA ILE A 154 15.85 -0.93 23.50
C ILE A 154 15.10 -2.06 22.78
N ARG A 155 15.64 -3.28 22.79
CA ARG A 155 15.00 -4.44 22.15
C ARG A 155 13.63 -4.76 22.76
N LEU A 156 13.52 -4.72 24.06
CA LEU A 156 12.24 -4.95 24.77
C LEU A 156 11.22 -3.85 24.44
N THR A 157 11.63 -2.58 24.49
CA THR A 157 10.76 -1.44 24.18
C THR A 157 10.25 -1.52 22.74
N LEU A 158 11.11 -1.87 21.80
CA LEU A 158 10.73 -2.01 20.39
C LEU A 158 10.00 -3.33 20.11
N GLY A 159 9.96 -4.29 21.03
CA GLY A 159 9.37 -5.61 20.81
C GLY A 159 10.10 -6.44 19.75
N ILE A 160 11.41 -6.16 19.56
CA ILE A 160 12.32 -6.85 18.63
C ILE A 160 13.41 -7.56 19.46
N PRO A 161 13.08 -8.68 20.14
CA PRO A 161 13.99 -9.30 21.09
C PRO A 161 15.24 -9.90 20.42
N LYS A 162 15.16 -10.25 19.13
CA LYS A 162 16.27 -10.83 18.35
C LYS A 162 16.21 -10.33 16.90
N GLY A 163 17.37 -10.30 16.24
CA GLY A 163 17.49 -9.96 14.83
C GLY A 163 17.19 -8.49 14.54
N ASN A 164 16.75 -8.26 13.32
CA ASN A 164 16.42 -6.95 12.78
C ASN A 164 14.92 -6.68 12.85
N GLY A 165 14.51 -5.43 12.62
CA GLY A 165 13.12 -5.04 12.49
C GLY A 165 12.93 -3.54 12.55
N THR A 166 11.70 -3.10 12.30
CA THR A 166 11.33 -1.68 12.27
C THR A 166 10.06 -1.45 13.07
N VAL A 167 10.01 -0.33 13.76
CA VAL A 167 8.83 0.19 14.45
C VAL A 167 8.53 1.57 13.92
N VAL A 168 7.32 1.76 13.41
CA VAL A 168 6.81 3.06 13.00
C VAL A 168 5.73 3.48 13.95
N THR A 169 5.92 4.62 14.62
CA THR A 169 4.93 5.23 15.51
C THR A 169 4.38 6.48 14.86
N LEU A 170 3.09 6.50 14.56
CA LEU A 170 2.36 7.64 14.05
C LEU A 170 1.57 8.28 15.19
N GLU A 171 1.98 9.49 15.59
CA GLU A 171 1.28 10.34 16.54
C GLU A 171 0.20 11.13 15.78
N ILE A 172 -1.04 10.67 15.87
CA ILE A 172 -2.16 11.20 15.10
C ILE A 172 -2.72 12.43 15.78
N ASN A 173 -2.78 13.54 15.05
CA ASN A 173 -3.32 14.79 15.55
C ASN A 173 -4.79 14.63 15.96
N PRO A 174 -5.25 15.36 17.01
CA PRO A 174 -6.58 15.20 17.57
C PRO A 174 -7.76 15.48 16.63
N GLU A 175 -7.54 16.21 15.54
CA GLU A 175 -8.55 16.48 14.51
C GLU A 175 -8.90 15.25 13.66
N HIS A 176 -8.04 14.23 13.63
CA HIS A 176 -8.28 12.98 12.90
C HIS A 176 -8.93 11.94 13.81
N LYS A 177 -9.99 11.33 13.30
CA LYS A 177 -10.69 10.24 14.01
C LYS A 177 -9.90 8.93 13.88
N ILE A 178 -9.72 8.25 15.01
CA ILE A 178 -9.27 6.86 15.01
C ILE A 178 -10.49 5.96 15.11
N PRO A 179 -10.64 4.97 14.22
CA PRO A 179 -11.70 3.98 14.36
C PRO A 179 -11.45 3.10 15.59
N HIS A 180 -12.54 2.67 16.23
CA HIS A 180 -12.45 1.68 17.33
C HIS A 180 -11.81 0.39 16.81
N ILE A 181 -11.10 -0.30 17.67
CA ILE A 181 -10.32 -1.46 17.25
C ILE A 181 -11.18 -2.58 16.65
N GLU A 182 -12.39 -2.77 17.19
CA GLU A 182 -13.34 -3.74 16.66
C GLU A 182 -13.76 -3.39 15.23
N THR A 183 -13.83 -2.10 14.91
CA THR A 183 -14.10 -1.59 13.57
C THR A 183 -12.91 -1.84 12.65
N VAL A 184 -11.68 -1.62 13.14
CA VAL A 184 -10.46 -1.92 12.38
C VAL A 184 -10.38 -3.41 12.04
N VAL A 185 -10.62 -4.28 13.02
CA VAL A 185 -10.58 -5.74 12.84
C VAL A 185 -11.64 -6.22 11.85
N ARG A 186 -12.83 -5.62 11.87
CA ARG A 186 -13.93 -5.97 10.97
C ARG A 186 -13.72 -5.46 9.55
N ASP A 187 -13.25 -4.22 9.38
CA ASP A 187 -13.26 -3.53 8.10
C ASP A 187 -11.95 -3.65 7.33
N LEU A 188 -10.79 -3.62 8.02
CA LEU A 188 -9.48 -3.65 7.37
C LEU A 188 -9.25 -4.86 6.44
N PRO A 189 -9.77 -6.10 6.74
CA PRO A 189 -9.67 -7.23 5.82
C PRO A 189 -10.30 -6.98 4.45
N TRP A 190 -11.29 -6.10 4.38
CA TRP A 190 -12.00 -5.78 3.15
C TRP A 190 -11.32 -4.71 2.30
N HIS A 191 -10.32 -4.03 2.83
CA HIS A 191 -9.56 -3.06 2.04
C HIS A 191 -8.85 -3.78 0.90
N TYR A 192 -9.17 -3.42 -0.36
CA TYR A 192 -8.75 -4.18 -1.53
C TYR A 192 -7.22 -4.35 -1.61
N ALA A 193 -6.45 -3.33 -1.25
CA ALA A 193 -4.99 -3.35 -1.32
C ALA A 193 -4.32 -4.33 -0.33
N LEU A 194 -5.06 -4.80 0.69
CA LEU A 194 -4.54 -5.71 1.71
C LEU A 194 -5.03 -7.15 1.56
N ARG A 195 -5.98 -7.45 0.68
CA ARG A 195 -6.59 -8.79 0.60
C ARG A 195 -5.56 -9.89 0.37
N ASP A 196 -4.58 -9.66 -0.48
CA ASP A 196 -3.50 -10.63 -0.73
C ASP A 196 -2.62 -10.84 0.51
N ILE A 197 -2.38 -9.79 1.31
CA ILE A 197 -1.55 -9.86 2.52
C ILE A 197 -2.32 -10.54 3.64
N LEU A 198 -3.61 -10.24 3.77
CA LEU A 198 -4.48 -10.70 4.85
C LEU A 198 -5.18 -12.02 4.55
N SER A 199 -5.02 -12.58 3.36
CA SER A 199 -5.65 -13.84 2.96
C SER A 199 -5.27 -14.97 3.93
N GLU A 200 -6.25 -15.83 4.26
CA GLU A 200 -6.10 -16.91 5.25
C GLU A 200 -5.03 -17.95 4.87
N ASP A 201 -4.81 -18.15 3.57
CA ASP A 201 -3.82 -19.06 3.00
C ASP A 201 -2.39 -18.51 2.97
N LYS A 202 -2.19 -17.23 3.32
CA LYS A 202 -0.87 -16.60 3.29
C LYS A 202 -0.11 -16.77 4.60
N PRO A 203 1.22 -16.89 4.53
CA PRO A 203 2.07 -17.03 5.71
C PRO A 203 2.20 -15.74 6.53
N MET A 204 1.75 -14.59 5.99
CA MET A 204 1.75 -13.31 6.71
C MET A 204 0.70 -13.32 7.81
N LYS A 205 1.10 -12.87 9.02
CA LYS A 205 0.19 -12.69 10.15
C LYS A 205 0.14 -11.24 10.55
N VAL A 206 -1.02 -10.63 10.41
CA VAL A 206 -1.26 -9.26 10.86
C VAL A 206 -2.11 -9.31 12.12
N LEU A 207 -1.56 -8.76 13.20
CA LEU A 207 -2.16 -8.75 14.54
C LEU A 207 -2.48 -7.31 14.94
N VAL A 208 -3.62 -7.11 15.58
CA VAL A 208 -4.03 -5.81 16.16
C VAL A 208 -4.14 -5.94 17.67
N LYS A 209 -3.58 -4.98 18.38
CA LYS A 209 -3.62 -4.89 19.85
C LYS A 209 -4.16 -3.55 20.32
N ASN A 210 -5.10 -3.62 21.26
CA ASN A 210 -5.65 -2.44 21.92
C ASN A 210 -4.77 -2.03 23.12
N LEU A 211 -4.11 -0.88 23.04
CA LEU A 211 -3.29 -0.36 24.14
C LEU A 211 -4.14 0.30 25.24
N ASN A 212 -5.41 0.66 24.94
CA ASN A 212 -6.35 1.11 25.99
C ASN A 212 -6.81 -0.04 26.88
N ASN A 213 -6.71 -1.29 26.39
CA ASN A 213 -6.99 -2.50 27.17
C ASN A 213 -5.82 -3.49 27.07
N PRO A 214 -4.73 -3.28 27.83
CA PRO A 214 -3.52 -4.11 27.72
C PRO A 214 -3.71 -5.58 28.04
N LYS A 215 -4.83 -5.93 28.74
CA LYS A 215 -5.16 -7.33 29.07
C LYS A 215 -5.71 -8.12 27.89
N MET A 216 -6.23 -7.43 26.86
CA MET A 216 -6.67 -8.11 25.64
C MET A 216 -5.46 -8.65 24.88
N LYS A 217 -5.59 -9.90 24.42
CA LYS A 217 -4.61 -10.50 23.52
C LYS A 217 -4.72 -9.83 22.14
N PRO A 218 -3.60 -9.76 21.39
CA PRO A 218 -3.67 -9.33 20.00
C PRO A 218 -4.63 -10.20 19.19
N GLU A 219 -5.43 -9.58 18.33
CA GLU A 219 -6.39 -10.24 17.46
C GLU A 219 -5.84 -10.32 16.04
N LYS A 220 -5.96 -11.48 15.38
CA LYS A 220 -5.51 -11.68 14.01
C LYS A 220 -6.52 -11.10 13.03
N ILE A 221 -6.05 -10.27 12.11
CA ILE A 221 -6.84 -9.76 10.98
C ILE A 221 -6.69 -10.74 9.82
N VAL A 222 -7.81 -11.22 9.28
CA VAL A 222 -7.83 -12.21 8.20
C VAL A 222 -8.90 -11.85 7.18
N TYR A 223 -8.51 -11.80 5.92
CA TYR A 223 -9.45 -11.77 4.81
C TYR A 223 -9.89 -13.21 4.49
N ARG A 224 -11.20 -13.42 4.48
CA ARG A 224 -11.83 -14.66 4.03
C ARG A 224 -12.64 -14.39 2.80
N GLN A 225 -12.39 -15.17 1.75
CA GLN A 225 -13.17 -15.09 0.53
C GLN A 225 -14.64 -15.44 0.84
N PRO A 226 -15.60 -14.65 0.32
CA PRO A 226 -17.02 -14.96 0.46
C PRO A 226 -17.38 -16.32 -0.14
N GLU A 227 -18.44 -16.94 0.35
CA GLU A 227 -19.05 -18.11 -0.29
C GLU A 227 -19.41 -17.76 -1.74
N SER A 228 -18.98 -18.60 -2.68
CA SER A 228 -19.08 -18.26 -4.09
C SER A 228 -18.75 -19.45 -4.99
N GLU A 229 -19.22 -19.39 -6.21
CA GLU A 229 -18.88 -20.29 -7.31
C GLU A 229 -17.81 -19.67 -8.20
N LEU A 230 -16.78 -20.43 -8.59
CA LEU A 230 -15.79 -20.00 -9.59
C LEU A 230 -16.45 -20.13 -10.98
N VAL A 231 -16.62 -19.00 -11.66
CA VAL A 231 -17.28 -18.94 -12.97
C VAL A 231 -16.35 -18.63 -14.13
N CYS A 232 -15.12 -18.16 -13.84
CA CYS A 232 -14.07 -17.96 -14.84
C CYS A 232 -12.68 -18.20 -14.20
N ASP A 233 -11.82 -18.96 -14.89
CA ASP A 233 -10.37 -19.05 -14.61
C ASP A 233 -9.65 -19.22 -15.95
N GLU A 234 -9.29 -18.09 -16.56
CA GLU A 234 -8.72 -18.04 -17.92
C GLU A 234 -7.48 -17.18 -18.00
N ASN A 235 -6.61 -17.53 -18.95
CA ASN A 235 -5.50 -16.69 -19.36
C ASN A 235 -5.77 -16.17 -20.78
N PHE A 236 -5.46 -14.91 -21.02
CA PHE A 236 -5.57 -14.30 -22.34
C PHE A 236 -4.39 -13.39 -22.64
N ASN A 237 -4.10 -13.20 -23.92
CA ASN A 237 -3.09 -12.24 -24.37
C ASN A 237 -3.74 -10.87 -24.51
N VAL A 238 -3.09 -9.84 -23.97
CA VAL A 238 -3.58 -8.47 -24.13
C VAL A 238 -3.33 -8.03 -25.57
N PRO A 239 -4.38 -7.63 -26.35
CA PRO A 239 -4.21 -7.19 -27.71
C PRO A 239 -3.16 -6.07 -27.83
N LEU A 240 -2.45 -6.01 -28.96
CA LEU A 240 -1.38 -5.06 -29.26
C LEU A 240 -0.11 -5.17 -28.36
N TYR A 241 -0.12 -5.98 -27.29
CA TYR A 241 1.01 -6.15 -26.38
C TYR A 241 1.45 -7.63 -26.36
N GLN A 242 2.33 -8.01 -27.28
CA GLN A 242 2.67 -9.43 -27.57
C GLN A 242 3.14 -10.25 -26.35
N ASP A 243 3.82 -9.60 -25.39
CA ASP A 243 4.36 -10.26 -24.20
C ASP A 243 3.41 -10.14 -22.98
N ALA A 244 2.27 -9.50 -23.14
CA ALA A 244 1.34 -9.27 -22.05
C ALA A 244 0.32 -10.40 -21.95
N VAL A 245 0.48 -11.25 -20.96
CA VAL A 245 -0.49 -12.28 -20.59
C VAL A 245 -1.21 -11.86 -19.34
N ALA A 246 -2.53 -11.86 -19.37
CA ALA A 246 -3.37 -11.60 -18.23
C ALA A 246 -4.07 -12.88 -17.76
N LYS A 247 -4.26 -13.00 -16.44
CA LYS A 247 -5.04 -14.08 -15.81
C LYS A 247 -6.29 -13.47 -15.19
N LEU A 248 -7.46 -13.97 -15.60
CA LEU A 248 -8.75 -13.57 -15.09
C LEU A 248 -9.36 -14.69 -14.26
N ARG A 249 -9.68 -14.40 -13.00
CA ARG A 249 -10.47 -15.29 -12.14
C ARG A 249 -11.66 -14.55 -11.60
N ILE A 250 -12.86 -15.08 -11.82
CA ILE A 250 -14.10 -14.47 -11.38
C ILE A 250 -14.91 -15.49 -10.58
N TRP A 251 -15.41 -15.03 -9.45
CA TRP A 251 -16.35 -15.75 -8.60
C TRP A 251 -17.69 -15.04 -8.57
N LYS A 252 -18.75 -15.81 -8.46
CA LYS A 252 -20.15 -15.35 -8.33
C LYS A 252 -20.67 -15.69 -6.94
N ALA A 253 -21.02 -14.68 -6.18
CA ALA A 253 -21.70 -14.83 -4.90
C ALA A 253 -23.20 -15.19 -5.10
N PRO A 254 -23.83 -15.89 -4.16
CA PRO A 254 -25.25 -16.22 -4.25
C PRO A 254 -26.14 -14.98 -4.27
N GLU A 255 -25.74 -13.92 -3.56
CA GLU A 255 -26.46 -12.65 -3.45
C GLU A 255 -25.58 -11.46 -3.84
N SER A 256 -26.23 -10.36 -4.23
CA SER A 256 -25.53 -9.11 -4.56
C SER A 256 -24.93 -8.50 -3.29
N PHE A 257 -23.67 -8.06 -3.40
CA PHE A 257 -23.03 -7.35 -2.31
C PHE A 257 -23.62 -5.96 -2.12
N VAL A 258 -23.71 -5.56 -0.86
CA VAL A 258 -23.95 -4.16 -0.49
C VAL A 258 -22.57 -3.54 -0.23
N ASP A 259 -22.06 -2.82 -1.24
CA ASP A 259 -20.79 -2.16 -1.14
C ASP A 259 -20.87 -0.89 -0.29
N PRO A 260 -19.86 -0.59 0.53
CA PRO A 260 -19.78 0.65 1.27
C PRO A 260 -19.55 1.85 0.33
N THR A 261 -19.83 3.06 0.84
CA THR A 261 -19.58 4.31 0.11
C THR A 261 -18.10 4.48 -0.24
N ASP A 262 -17.20 4.12 0.68
CA ASP A 262 -15.77 4.08 0.39
C ASP A 262 -15.45 2.81 -0.41
N LYS A 263 -15.17 3.01 -1.68
CA LYS A 263 -14.84 1.95 -2.64
C LYS A 263 -13.56 1.19 -2.30
N SER A 264 -12.73 1.68 -1.41
CA SER A 264 -11.54 0.96 -0.92
C SER A 264 -11.92 -0.33 -0.17
N PHE A 265 -13.13 -0.38 0.41
CA PHE A 265 -13.65 -1.53 1.18
C PHE A 265 -14.75 -2.30 0.45
N ARG A 266 -14.91 -2.07 -0.85
CA ARG A 266 -15.95 -2.75 -1.64
C ARG A 266 -15.76 -4.27 -1.64
N ARG A 267 -16.86 -5.00 -1.73
CA ARG A 267 -16.86 -6.47 -1.76
C ARG A 267 -16.97 -7.03 -3.17
N SER A 268 -17.72 -6.33 -4.03
CA SER A 268 -17.86 -6.65 -5.45
C SER A 268 -16.63 -6.16 -6.25
N GLY A 269 -16.52 -6.61 -7.51
CA GLY A 269 -15.55 -6.11 -8.47
C GLY A 269 -14.25 -6.89 -8.53
N LEU A 270 -13.45 -6.58 -9.54
CA LEU A 270 -12.17 -7.22 -9.82
C LEU A 270 -11.04 -6.44 -9.17
N ILE A 271 -10.18 -7.15 -8.46
CA ILE A 271 -8.87 -6.66 -8.04
C ILE A 271 -7.96 -6.70 -9.26
N ILE A 272 -7.45 -5.54 -9.67
CA ILE A 272 -6.49 -5.43 -10.76
C ILE A 272 -5.11 -5.26 -10.19
N LYS A 273 -4.21 -6.16 -10.54
CA LYS A 273 -2.88 -6.19 -9.97
C LYS A 273 -1.80 -6.57 -11.01
N GLY A 274 -0.59 -6.08 -10.77
CA GLY A 274 0.63 -6.61 -11.33
C GLY A 274 1.11 -7.84 -10.54
N ARG A 275 2.42 -8.03 -10.43
CA ARG A 275 3.00 -9.16 -9.68
C ARG A 275 2.55 -9.21 -8.22
N ARG A 276 2.63 -8.07 -7.55
CA ARG A 276 2.29 -7.95 -6.12
C ARG A 276 1.43 -6.72 -5.81
N ALA A 277 1.64 -5.61 -6.52
CA ALA A 277 0.92 -4.38 -6.30
C ALA A 277 -0.53 -4.51 -6.78
N ILE A 278 -1.47 -4.17 -5.90
CA ILE A 278 -2.88 -4.04 -6.25
C ILE A 278 -3.14 -2.58 -6.55
N HIS A 279 -3.64 -2.30 -7.75
CA HIS A 279 -3.83 -0.94 -8.24
C HIS A 279 -5.25 -0.44 -8.07
N GLU A 280 -6.24 -1.32 -8.22
CA GLU A 280 -7.66 -0.97 -8.01
C GLU A 280 -8.51 -2.19 -7.69
N CYS A 281 -9.75 -1.91 -7.26
CA CYS A 281 -10.84 -2.86 -7.21
C CYS A 281 -12.08 -2.18 -7.79
N SER A 282 -12.57 -2.65 -8.93
CA SER A 282 -13.68 -2.05 -9.65
C SER A 282 -14.48 -3.07 -10.46
N LEU A 283 -15.68 -2.68 -10.91
CA LEU A 283 -16.43 -3.40 -11.94
C LEU A 283 -16.09 -2.91 -13.36
N LEU A 284 -14.93 -2.26 -13.52
CA LEU A 284 -14.33 -1.77 -14.77
C LEU A 284 -15.08 -0.60 -15.41
N TYR A 285 -16.40 -0.70 -15.56
CA TYR A 285 -17.23 0.28 -16.25
C TYR A 285 -18.29 0.87 -15.33
N PRO A 286 -18.61 2.18 -15.45
CA PRO A 286 -19.60 2.85 -14.62
C PRO A 286 -21.03 2.25 -14.72
N SER A 287 -21.37 1.63 -15.85
CA SER A 287 -22.65 0.95 -16.03
C SER A 287 -22.85 -0.23 -15.10
N PHE A 288 -21.77 -1.01 -14.87
CA PHE A 288 -21.82 -2.18 -13.97
C PHE A 288 -21.81 -1.80 -12.49
N GLU A 289 -21.28 -0.62 -12.15
CA GLU A 289 -21.23 -0.14 -10.76
C GLU A 289 -22.61 0.03 -10.10
N LYS A 290 -23.67 0.11 -10.90
CA LYS A 290 -25.07 0.28 -10.46
C LYS A 290 -25.95 -0.92 -10.77
N ASP A 291 -25.43 -1.92 -11.48
CA ASP A 291 -26.16 -3.11 -11.86
C ASP A 291 -26.18 -4.11 -10.70
N PRO A 292 -27.36 -4.44 -10.11
CA PRO A 292 -27.45 -5.41 -9.03
C PRO A 292 -26.92 -6.80 -9.41
N TYR A 293 -26.99 -7.18 -10.69
CA TYR A 293 -26.46 -8.45 -11.17
C TYR A 293 -24.93 -8.44 -11.16
N ALA A 294 -24.31 -7.38 -11.68
CA ALA A 294 -22.87 -7.22 -11.67
C ALA A 294 -22.28 -7.17 -10.24
N LEU A 295 -23.05 -6.67 -9.26
CA LEU A 295 -22.64 -6.65 -7.84
C LEU A 295 -22.55 -8.04 -7.19
N LYS A 296 -22.88 -9.13 -7.88
CA LYS A 296 -22.62 -10.50 -7.42
C LYS A 296 -21.21 -10.98 -7.72
N TYR A 297 -20.53 -10.31 -8.65
CA TYR A 297 -19.23 -10.77 -9.12
C TYR A 297 -18.09 -10.09 -8.40
N PHE A 298 -17.08 -10.88 -8.08
CA PHE A 298 -15.79 -10.41 -7.58
C PHE A 298 -14.68 -11.30 -8.11
N GLY A 299 -13.44 -10.81 -8.09
CA GLY A 299 -12.36 -11.60 -8.66
C GLY A 299 -11.03 -10.89 -8.71
N GLN A 300 -10.17 -11.39 -9.59
CA GLN A 300 -8.83 -10.88 -9.80
C GLN A 300 -8.50 -10.87 -11.29
N LEU A 301 -7.90 -9.78 -11.72
CA LEU A 301 -7.27 -9.61 -13.02
C LEU A 301 -5.79 -9.34 -12.78
N GLU A 302 -4.96 -10.33 -13.06
CA GLU A 302 -3.51 -10.29 -12.84
C GLU A 302 -2.78 -10.11 -14.17
N CYS A 303 -1.93 -9.10 -14.27
CA CYS A 303 -1.09 -8.90 -15.44
C CYS A 303 0.24 -8.25 -15.04
N ASP A 304 1.31 -9.05 -15.05
CA ASP A 304 2.66 -8.59 -14.67
C ASP A 304 3.20 -7.50 -15.61
N TYR A 305 2.63 -7.39 -16.80
CA TYR A 305 3.02 -6.39 -17.78
C TYR A 305 2.70 -4.95 -17.31
N ILE A 306 1.77 -4.78 -16.38
CA ILE A 306 1.49 -3.50 -15.69
C ILE A 306 2.79 -2.97 -15.07
N ASP A 307 3.50 -3.82 -14.30
CA ASP A 307 4.76 -3.42 -13.66
C ASP A 307 5.83 -3.04 -14.67
N LYS A 308 5.92 -3.76 -15.81
CA LYS A 308 6.86 -3.46 -16.89
C LYS A 308 6.61 -2.08 -17.50
N LEU A 309 5.36 -1.73 -17.80
CA LEU A 309 4.99 -0.42 -18.33
C LEU A 309 5.31 0.72 -17.36
N LEU A 310 5.07 0.49 -16.06
CA LEU A 310 5.35 1.45 -15.02
C LEU A 310 6.87 1.66 -14.85
N ASP A 311 7.65 0.59 -14.85
CA ASP A 311 9.11 0.65 -14.77
C ASP A 311 9.69 1.38 -16.00
N GLU A 312 9.21 1.07 -17.18
CA GLU A 312 9.62 1.73 -18.41
C GLU A 312 9.30 3.22 -18.42
N PHE A 313 8.10 3.60 -17.98
CA PHE A 313 7.69 4.99 -17.88
C PHE A 313 8.62 5.77 -16.95
N ASP A 314 8.88 5.25 -15.74
CA ASP A 314 9.75 5.89 -14.75
C ASP A 314 11.20 6.03 -15.24
N GLU A 315 11.73 5.00 -15.93
CA GLU A 315 13.08 5.06 -16.47
C GLU A 315 13.22 6.11 -17.55
N ARG A 316 12.23 6.24 -18.44
CA ARG A 316 12.23 7.25 -19.50
C ARG A 316 12.11 8.65 -18.92
N LEU A 317 11.23 8.83 -17.93
CA LEU A 317 11.08 10.10 -17.22
C LEU A 317 12.40 10.54 -16.57
N LYS A 318 13.11 9.61 -15.89
CA LYS A 318 14.43 9.90 -15.28
C LYS A 318 15.52 10.25 -16.30
N LYS A 319 15.45 9.67 -17.49
CA LYS A 319 16.43 9.91 -18.57
C LYS A 319 16.02 11.07 -19.48
N GLU A 320 14.88 11.70 -19.23
CA GLU A 320 14.30 12.78 -20.05
C GLU A 320 14.14 12.38 -21.54
N ILE A 321 13.80 11.10 -21.80
CA ILE A 321 13.57 10.58 -23.15
C ILE A 321 12.08 10.49 -23.46
N PRO A 322 11.66 10.75 -24.73
CA PRO A 322 10.26 10.64 -25.13
C PRO A 322 9.66 9.26 -24.85
N HIS A 323 8.40 9.23 -24.42
CA HIS A 323 7.66 8.01 -24.22
C HIS A 323 7.20 7.41 -25.55
N PRO A 324 7.16 6.06 -25.71
CA PRO A 324 6.71 5.42 -26.92
C PRO A 324 5.18 5.49 -27.07
N PRO A 325 4.64 5.29 -28.29
CA PRO A 325 3.20 5.38 -28.56
C PRO A 325 2.34 4.36 -27.80
N ASP A 326 2.90 3.22 -27.44
CA ASP A 326 2.24 2.16 -26.67
C ASP A 326 2.29 2.38 -25.15
N ASN A 327 3.15 3.31 -24.67
CA ASN A 327 3.23 3.71 -23.28
C ASN A 327 3.44 5.25 -23.17
N PRO A 328 2.49 6.06 -23.67
CA PRO A 328 2.70 7.50 -23.86
C PRO A 328 2.55 8.33 -22.58
N SER A 329 1.92 7.77 -21.55
CA SER A 329 1.59 8.45 -20.30
C SER A 329 1.64 7.48 -19.12
N LEU A 330 1.58 8.02 -17.91
CA LEU A 330 1.49 7.19 -16.72
C LEU A 330 0.24 6.31 -16.76
N LEU A 331 0.40 5.02 -16.53
CA LEU A 331 -0.68 4.02 -16.58
C LEU A 331 -1.62 4.12 -15.37
N ILE A 332 -1.14 4.58 -14.22
CA ILE A 332 -1.88 4.64 -12.95
C ILE A 332 -2.18 6.08 -12.58
N ASP A 333 -3.38 6.32 -12.03
CA ASP A 333 -3.73 7.62 -11.44
C ASP A 333 -2.77 7.96 -10.27
N PRO A 334 -2.03 9.07 -10.38
CA PRO A 334 -1.09 9.47 -9.33
C PRO A 334 -1.76 9.77 -7.98
N ASN A 335 -3.07 10.00 -7.97
CA ASN A 335 -3.85 10.23 -6.76
C ASN A 335 -4.43 8.93 -6.15
N ARG A 336 -4.14 7.77 -6.74
CA ARG A 336 -4.59 6.42 -6.29
C ARG A 336 -6.11 6.24 -6.18
N ARG A 337 -6.92 7.09 -6.80
CA ARG A 337 -8.38 7.05 -6.67
C ARG A 337 -9.07 6.29 -7.78
N LEU A 338 -8.51 6.34 -8.97
CA LEU A 338 -9.11 5.79 -10.19
C LEU A 338 -8.46 4.49 -10.65
N GLY A 339 -7.36 4.08 -10.01
CA GLY A 339 -6.61 2.89 -10.42
C GLY A 339 -5.90 3.09 -11.75
N LEU A 340 -6.12 2.21 -12.73
CA LEU A 340 -5.57 2.36 -14.07
C LEU A 340 -6.30 3.46 -14.83
N ILE A 341 -5.55 4.29 -15.53
CA ILE A 341 -6.09 5.37 -16.39
C ILE A 341 -6.82 4.73 -17.56
N ARG A 342 -8.13 4.97 -17.68
CA ARG A 342 -9.02 4.33 -18.68
C ARG A 342 -8.67 4.71 -20.11
N GLU A 343 -8.12 5.90 -20.31
CA GLU A 343 -7.72 6.42 -21.62
C GLU A 343 -6.41 5.81 -22.13
N HIS A 344 -5.59 5.22 -21.26
CA HIS A 344 -4.35 4.56 -21.63
C HIS A 344 -4.62 3.35 -22.53
N LEU A 345 -3.89 3.23 -23.64
CA LEU A 345 -4.10 2.17 -24.64
C LEU A 345 -4.07 0.78 -24.01
N PHE A 346 -3.07 0.51 -23.16
CA PHE A 346 -2.97 -0.78 -22.46
C PHE A 346 -4.20 -1.09 -21.62
N THR A 347 -4.74 -0.12 -20.90
CA THR A 347 -5.94 -0.33 -20.07
C THR A 347 -7.16 -0.69 -20.92
N LYS A 348 -7.33 -0.02 -22.08
CA LYS A 348 -8.42 -0.32 -23.00
C LYS A 348 -8.33 -1.75 -23.51
N GLU A 349 -7.15 -2.15 -23.98
CA GLU A 349 -6.92 -3.50 -24.50
C GLU A 349 -7.08 -4.57 -23.40
N LEU A 350 -6.52 -4.34 -22.21
CA LEU A 350 -6.65 -5.25 -21.08
C LEU A 350 -8.11 -5.48 -20.66
N PHE A 351 -8.95 -4.44 -20.73
CA PHE A 351 -10.34 -4.55 -20.26
C PHE A 351 -11.30 -5.04 -21.35
N THR A 352 -10.91 -5.03 -22.62
CA THR A 352 -11.78 -5.45 -23.73
C THR A 352 -12.21 -6.91 -23.59
N ASP A 353 -11.26 -7.82 -23.33
CA ASP A 353 -11.60 -9.25 -23.19
C ASP A 353 -12.38 -9.55 -21.91
N VAL A 354 -12.07 -8.80 -20.82
CA VAL A 354 -12.83 -8.93 -19.58
C VAL A 354 -14.30 -8.47 -19.76
N LEU A 355 -14.52 -7.44 -20.58
CA LEU A 355 -15.86 -6.96 -20.89
C LEU A 355 -16.71 -8.02 -21.58
N HIS A 356 -16.14 -8.79 -22.51
CA HIS A 356 -16.86 -9.87 -23.20
C HIS A 356 -17.41 -10.92 -22.22
N PHE A 357 -16.70 -11.19 -21.13
CA PHE A 357 -17.20 -12.07 -20.08
C PHE A 357 -18.46 -11.51 -19.41
N PHE A 358 -18.47 -10.22 -19.03
CA PHE A 358 -19.64 -9.61 -18.36
C PHE A 358 -20.84 -9.39 -19.27
N ILE A 359 -20.66 -9.28 -20.59
CA ILE A 359 -21.74 -9.13 -21.56
C ILE A 359 -22.33 -10.49 -21.93
N GLY A 360 -21.52 -11.56 -21.91
CA GLY A 360 -21.94 -12.92 -22.25
C GLY A 360 -22.51 -13.74 -21.09
N ALA A 361 -22.42 -13.25 -19.87
CA ALA A 361 -22.91 -13.88 -18.64
C ALA A 361 -24.24 -13.28 -18.19
#